data_b4083887aa1ac61666038255e4ee26ef
#
_entry.id   b4083887aa1ac61666038255e4ee26ef
#
_cell.length_a   1.000
_cell.length_b   1.000
_cell.length_c   1.000
_cell.angle_alpha   90.00
_cell.angle_beta   90.00
_cell.angle_gamma   90.00
#
_symmetry.space_group_name_H-M   'P 1'
#
loop_
_entity.id
_entity.type
_entity.pdbx_description
1 polymer ?
#
loop_
_entity_poly.entity_id
_entity_poly.type
_entity_poly.pdbx_seq_one_letter_code
_entity_poly.pdbx_strand_id
1 'polypeptide(L)'
;MFNKNLTIEDFVEVLVGYQEHKCEHKFVVQKSDFSLLTSLGRQTLRQIPYTDRQYALVKEKLLAYVDQFESNGFTDIQLNFKNLRMPLREIDRSRWIRFETTSDGDIIAVRFTFQKKLITALQKLAHSDHYDKLKKTHYFTYNEKNLYSIISALADKGFEVQPELQEKYEILEMIDKNKEDNIPGIYSLSLKNLNKKAIN
;
A
#
# COMPACT_ATOMS: atom_id res chain seq x y z
N MET A 1 -24.38 24.56 24.47
CA MET A 1 -23.45 23.63 25.15
C MET A 1 -23.34 22.38 24.30
N PHE A 2 -22.32 22.32 23.46
CA PHE A 2 -22.06 21.12 22.64
C PHE A 2 -21.41 20.08 23.55
N ASN A 3 -22.22 19.32 24.22
CA ASN A 3 -21.76 18.29 25.12
C ASN A 3 -22.18 16.93 24.56
N LYS A 4 -21.23 16.07 24.30
CA LYS A 4 -21.25 14.62 24.44
C LYS A 4 -20.46 13.90 23.34
N ASN A 5 -19.42 13.24 23.77
CA ASN A 5 -18.80 12.11 23.06
C ASN A 5 -18.58 12.33 21.55
N LEU A 6 -18.15 13.57 21.20
CA LEU A 6 -17.79 13.85 19.82
C LEU A 6 -16.65 12.91 19.41
N THR A 7 -16.73 12.47 18.19
CA THR A 7 -15.71 11.59 17.61
C THR A 7 -14.72 12.41 16.79
N ILE A 8 -13.58 11.83 16.48
CA ILE A 8 -12.58 12.49 15.65
C ILE A 8 -13.15 12.81 14.25
N GLU A 9 -14.05 11.98 13.75
CA GLU A 9 -14.77 12.19 12.51
C GLU A 9 -15.70 13.42 12.60
N ASP A 10 -16.37 13.61 13.75
CA ASP A 10 -17.22 14.79 13.98
C ASP A 10 -16.40 16.07 13.94
N PHE A 11 -15.22 16.09 14.56
CA PHE A 11 -14.33 17.23 14.52
C PHE A 11 -13.86 17.57 13.10
N VAL A 12 -13.55 16.55 12.28
CA VAL A 12 -13.20 16.78 10.88
C VAL A 12 -14.39 17.37 10.10
N GLU A 13 -15.59 16.83 10.29
CA GLU A 13 -16.80 17.34 9.64
C GLU A 13 -17.10 18.78 10.04
N VAL A 14 -16.99 19.11 11.32
CA VAL A 14 -17.16 20.49 11.82
C VAL A 14 -16.14 21.43 11.17
N LEU A 15 -14.86 21.04 11.21
CA LEU A 15 -13.77 21.89 10.72
C LEU A 15 -13.89 22.18 9.23
N VAL A 16 -14.32 21.21 8.42
CA VAL A 16 -14.47 21.38 6.96
C VAL A 16 -15.86 21.80 6.52
N GLY A 17 -16.81 22.00 7.45
CA GLY A 17 -18.13 22.52 7.17
C GLY A 17 -19.08 21.56 6.46
N TYR A 18 -18.89 20.25 6.60
CA TYR A 18 -19.76 19.21 6.00
C TYR A 18 -20.95 18.81 6.90
N GLN A 19 -21.15 19.47 8.02
CA GLN A 19 -22.31 19.18 8.87
C GLN A 19 -23.60 19.69 8.22
N GLU A 20 -24.66 18.88 8.26
CA GLU A 20 -26.00 19.23 7.81
C GLU A 20 -26.63 20.38 8.64
N HIS A 21 -26.16 20.56 9.86
CA HIS A 21 -26.56 21.66 10.72
C HIS A 21 -25.62 22.84 10.44
N LYS A 22 -26.19 23.92 9.91
CA LYS A 22 -25.53 25.22 9.73
C LYS A 22 -24.89 25.65 11.05
N CYS A 23 -23.65 25.23 11.29
CA CYS A 23 -22.87 25.77 12.38
C CYS A 23 -22.63 27.25 12.06
N GLU A 24 -23.06 28.15 12.91
CA GLU A 24 -22.77 29.59 12.82
C GLU A 24 -21.28 29.89 12.99
N HIS A 25 -20.52 28.88 13.30
CA HIS A 25 -19.09 28.93 13.61
C HIS A 25 -18.24 28.95 12.36
N LYS A 26 -17.36 29.94 12.29
CA LYS A 26 -16.39 30.06 11.19
C LYS A 26 -15.07 29.41 11.61
N PHE A 27 -14.79 28.27 11.03
CA PHE A 27 -13.47 27.65 11.14
C PHE A 27 -12.60 28.04 9.95
N VAL A 28 -11.32 28.32 10.23
CA VAL A 28 -10.33 28.62 9.21
C VAL A 28 -9.36 27.44 9.11
N VAL A 29 -9.47 26.69 8.02
CA VAL A 29 -8.55 25.58 7.74
C VAL A 29 -7.32 26.11 7.02
N GLN A 30 -6.14 25.74 7.51
CA GLN A 30 -4.88 26.11 6.87
C GLN A 30 -4.81 25.54 5.43
N LYS A 31 -4.26 26.33 4.52
CA LYS A 31 -4.17 25.94 3.09
C LYS A 31 -3.46 24.61 2.88
N SER A 32 -2.43 24.30 3.68
CA SER A 32 -1.69 23.03 3.67
C SER A 32 -2.54 21.83 4.03
N ASP A 33 -3.52 22.01 4.91
CA ASP A 33 -4.33 20.93 5.48
C ASP A 33 -5.68 20.77 4.77
N PHE A 34 -6.11 21.80 4.03
CA PHE A 34 -7.43 21.86 3.43
C PHE A 34 -7.76 20.66 2.53
N SER A 35 -6.85 20.32 1.62
CA SER A 35 -7.05 19.20 0.69
C SER A 35 -7.17 17.86 1.43
N LEU A 36 -6.32 17.64 2.42
CA LEU A 36 -6.32 16.43 3.24
C LEU A 36 -7.60 16.30 4.06
N LEU A 37 -7.90 17.32 4.87
CA LEU A 37 -9.05 17.29 5.78
C LEU A 37 -10.37 17.22 5.00
N THR A 38 -10.50 17.94 3.87
CA THR A 38 -11.66 17.84 2.98
C THR A 38 -11.82 16.42 2.41
N SER A 39 -10.72 15.79 1.99
CA SER A 39 -10.76 14.41 1.49
C SER A 39 -11.22 13.43 2.57
N LEU A 40 -10.74 13.58 3.79
CA LEU A 40 -11.10 12.74 4.93
C LEU A 40 -12.56 13.01 5.40
N GLY A 41 -13.01 14.25 5.41
CA GLY A 41 -14.41 14.58 5.67
C GLY A 41 -15.37 13.93 4.66
N ARG A 42 -15.03 13.96 3.36
CA ARG A 42 -15.79 13.23 2.33
C ARG A 42 -15.78 11.72 2.52
N GLN A 43 -14.65 11.17 3.01
CA GLN A 43 -14.55 9.75 3.33
C GLN A 43 -15.51 9.39 4.47
N THR A 44 -15.56 10.22 5.52
CA THR A 44 -16.47 10.06 6.66
C THR A 44 -17.94 10.12 6.22
N LEU A 45 -18.33 11.11 5.42
CA LEU A 45 -19.69 11.23 4.87
C LEU A 45 -20.13 10.00 4.07
N ARG A 46 -19.19 9.29 3.44
CA ARG A 46 -19.43 8.03 2.73
C ARG A 46 -19.42 6.82 3.66
N GLN A 47 -19.33 7.01 4.95
CA GLN A 47 -19.22 5.94 5.96
C GLN A 47 -18.02 5.00 5.72
N ILE A 48 -16.91 5.54 5.21
CA ILE A 48 -15.68 4.78 5.00
C ILE A 48 -14.77 5.01 6.21
N PRO A 49 -14.49 3.99 7.04
CA PRO A 49 -13.66 4.13 8.22
C PRO A 49 -12.25 4.61 7.90
N TYR A 50 -11.64 5.35 8.82
CA TYR A 50 -10.23 5.72 8.71
C TYR A 50 -9.33 4.49 8.89
N THR A 51 -8.18 4.55 8.28
CA THR A 51 -7.09 3.63 8.60
C THR A 51 -6.33 4.14 9.82
N ASP A 52 -5.54 3.28 10.46
CA ASP A 52 -4.65 3.64 11.56
C ASP A 52 -3.76 4.87 11.24
N ARG A 53 -3.22 4.92 10.02
CA ARG A 53 -2.41 6.06 9.55
C ARG A 53 -3.22 7.33 9.34
N GLN A 54 -4.42 7.21 8.76
CA GLN A 54 -5.32 8.35 8.59
C GLN A 54 -5.76 8.90 9.95
N TYR A 55 -6.10 8.03 10.88
CA TYR A 55 -6.46 8.41 12.24
C TYR A 55 -5.33 9.16 12.95
N ALA A 56 -4.11 8.61 12.93
CA ALA A 56 -2.95 9.25 13.53
C ALA A 56 -2.68 10.64 12.94
N LEU A 57 -2.74 10.75 11.59
CA LEU A 57 -2.55 12.01 10.87
C LEU A 57 -3.65 13.02 11.17
N VAL A 58 -4.91 12.62 11.19
CA VAL A 58 -6.05 13.50 11.55
C VAL A 58 -5.89 14.01 12.95
N LYS A 59 -5.57 13.15 13.90
CA LYS A 59 -5.37 13.52 15.30
C LYS A 59 -4.24 14.57 15.46
N GLU A 60 -3.12 14.36 14.76
CA GLU A 60 -2.02 15.33 14.74
C GLU A 60 -2.47 16.68 14.18
N LYS A 61 -3.18 16.66 13.04
CA LYS A 61 -3.65 17.88 12.40
C LYS A 61 -4.69 18.63 13.23
N LEU A 62 -5.64 17.94 13.83
CA LEU A 62 -6.68 18.56 14.65
C LEU A 62 -6.11 19.28 15.89
N LEU A 63 -4.96 18.86 16.40
CA LEU A 63 -4.29 19.56 17.50
C LEU A 63 -3.98 21.03 17.17
N ALA A 64 -3.71 21.37 15.93
CA ALA A 64 -3.46 22.73 15.48
C ALA A 64 -4.73 23.63 15.47
N TYR A 65 -5.90 23.05 15.67
CA TYR A 65 -7.19 23.72 15.63
C TYR A 65 -7.91 23.75 16.98
N VAL A 66 -7.29 23.27 18.05
CA VAL A 66 -7.90 23.20 19.39
C VAL A 66 -8.44 24.55 19.82
N ASP A 67 -7.65 25.62 19.71
CA ASP A 67 -8.05 26.97 20.10
C ASP A 67 -9.30 27.47 19.33
N GLN A 68 -9.42 27.08 18.05
CA GLN A 68 -10.60 27.41 17.26
C GLN A 68 -11.84 26.65 17.75
N PHE A 69 -11.69 25.39 18.11
CA PHE A 69 -12.79 24.62 18.68
C PHE A 69 -13.22 25.18 20.03
N GLU A 70 -12.26 25.47 20.93
CA GLU A 70 -12.53 26.05 22.25
C GLU A 70 -13.24 27.40 22.15
N SER A 71 -12.76 28.28 21.25
CA SER A 71 -13.38 29.58 20.98
C SER A 71 -14.81 29.48 20.45
N ASN A 72 -15.16 28.33 19.86
CA ASN A 72 -16.50 28.03 19.36
C ASN A 72 -17.32 27.15 20.34
N GLY A 73 -16.90 27.04 21.61
CA GLY A 73 -17.66 26.41 22.69
C GLY A 73 -17.55 24.90 22.79
N PHE A 74 -16.58 24.29 22.08
CA PHE A 74 -16.28 22.88 22.26
C PHE A 74 -15.40 22.69 23.50
N THR A 75 -15.67 21.64 24.29
CA THR A 75 -14.92 21.32 25.51
C THR A 75 -14.32 19.93 25.42
N ASP A 76 -13.31 19.65 26.25
CA ASP A 76 -12.70 18.33 26.36
C ASP A 76 -12.17 17.74 25.05
N ILE A 77 -11.73 18.58 24.14
CA ILE A 77 -11.42 18.27 22.75
C ILE A 77 -10.37 17.18 22.64
N GLN A 78 -9.26 17.31 23.39
CA GLN A 78 -8.16 16.34 23.33
C GLN A 78 -8.56 14.96 23.88
N LEU A 79 -9.49 14.90 24.83
CA LEU A 79 -10.05 13.66 25.34
C LEU A 79 -10.95 13.02 24.27
N ASN A 80 -11.76 13.85 23.59
CA ASN A 80 -12.66 13.41 22.53
C ASN A 80 -11.93 12.93 21.29
N PHE A 81 -10.71 13.38 21.01
CA PHE A 81 -9.90 12.88 19.90
C PHE A 81 -9.51 11.38 20.01
N LYS A 82 -9.86 10.72 21.09
CA LYS A 82 -9.72 9.26 21.23
C LYS A 82 -10.95 8.51 20.74
N ASN A 83 -12.08 9.20 20.64
CA ASN A 83 -13.35 8.58 20.24
C ASN A 83 -13.41 8.42 18.73
N LEU A 84 -13.87 7.24 18.30
CA LEU A 84 -14.12 6.93 16.89
C LEU A 84 -15.58 6.57 16.71
N ARG A 85 -16.21 7.09 15.66
CA ARG A 85 -17.57 6.73 15.23
C ARG A 85 -17.58 5.32 14.63
N MET A 86 -16.52 4.99 13.90
CA MET A 86 -16.34 3.72 13.21
C MET A 86 -15.01 3.09 13.61
N PRO A 87 -14.91 1.75 13.71
CA PRO A 87 -13.64 1.08 13.99
C PRO A 87 -12.64 1.38 12.87
N LEU A 88 -11.35 1.36 13.22
CA LEU A 88 -10.30 1.58 12.23
C LEU A 88 -10.32 0.48 11.17
N ARG A 89 -10.12 0.89 9.92
CA ARG A 89 -10.05 -0.03 8.79
C ARG A 89 -8.64 -0.58 8.64
N GLU A 90 -8.53 -1.88 8.68
CA GLU A 90 -7.28 -2.55 8.34
C GLU A 90 -7.02 -2.47 6.84
N ILE A 91 -5.76 -2.21 6.50
CA ILE A 91 -5.27 -2.31 5.14
C ILE A 91 -4.27 -3.44 5.10
N ASP A 92 -4.57 -4.44 4.29
CA ASP A 92 -3.59 -5.46 3.96
C ASP A 92 -2.40 -4.81 3.22
N ARG A 93 -1.26 -4.79 3.92
CA ARG A 93 0.01 -4.21 3.46
C ARG A 93 1.01 -5.29 3.05
N SER A 94 0.54 -6.54 2.96
CA SER A 94 1.39 -7.64 2.55
C SER A 94 2.04 -7.36 1.19
N ARG A 95 3.29 -7.80 1.07
CA ARG A 95 4.05 -7.74 -0.17
C ARG A 95 4.55 -9.14 -0.45
N TRP A 96 4.20 -9.67 -1.60
CA TRP A 96 4.65 -11.00 -1.95
C TRP A 96 4.83 -11.15 -3.47
N ILE A 97 5.66 -12.13 -3.83
CA ILE A 97 5.89 -12.60 -5.19
C ILE A 97 5.58 -14.08 -5.21
N ARG A 98 4.63 -14.49 -6.04
CA ARG A 98 4.16 -15.87 -6.13
C ARG A 98 4.08 -16.35 -7.56
N PHE A 99 4.22 -17.64 -7.73
CA PHE A 99 3.94 -18.35 -8.97
C PHE A 99 2.47 -18.79 -8.97
N GLU A 100 1.79 -18.56 -10.08
CA GLU A 100 0.42 -19.01 -10.29
C GLU A 100 0.31 -19.63 -11.69
N THR A 101 -0.44 -20.72 -11.80
CA THR A 101 -0.80 -21.33 -13.09
C THR A 101 -2.23 -20.94 -13.42
N THR A 102 -2.46 -20.39 -14.58
CA THR A 102 -3.78 -19.98 -15.08
C THR A 102 -4.13 -20.78 -16.34
N SER A 103 -5.37 -20.62 -16.85
CA SER A 103 -5.76 -21.18 -18.16
C SER A 103 -4.91 -20.68 -19.32
N ASP A 104 -4.34 -19.47 -19.17
CA ASP A 104 -3.59 -18.79 -20.23
C ASP A 104 -2.07 -19.00 -20.10
N GLY A 105 -1.66 -19.76 -19.11
CA GLY A 105 -0.26 -20.13 -18.86
C GLY A 105 0.24 -19.77 -17.46
N ASP A 106 1.53 -19.96 -17.28
CA ASP A 106 2.22 -19.70 -16.03
C ASP A 106 2.56 -18.21 -15.86
N ILE A 107 2.32 -17.67 -14.68
CA ILE A 107 2.49 -16.26 -14.38
C ILE A 107 3.24 -16.03 -13.06
N ILE A 108 3.87 -14.88 -12.95
CA ILE A 108 4.42 -14.33 -11.71
C ILE A 108 3.44 -13.27 -11.22
N ALA A 109 2.87 -13.48 -10.05
CA ALA A 109 1.99 -12.56 -9.37
C ALA A 109 2.77 -11.75 -8.34
N VAL A 110 2.73 -10.41 -8.43
CA VAL A 110 3.43 -9.48 -7.54
C VAL A 110 2.40 -8.58 -6.85
N ARG A 111 2.24 -8.74 -5.56
CA ARG A 111 1.29 -7.95 -4.77
C ARG A 111 1.98 -6.95 -3.87
N PHE A 112 1.46 -5.73 -3.87
CA PHE A 112 1.80 -4.68 -2.90
C PHE A 112 0.76 -3.57 -2.88
N THR A 113 0.69 -2.82 -1.78
CA THR A 113 -0.10 -1.58 -1.73
C THR A 113 0.60 -0.50 -2.57
N PHE A 114 -0.21 0.40 -3.16
CA PHE A 114 0.29 1.46 -4.05
C PHE A 114 1.51 2.18 -3.46
N GLN A 115 2.63 2.10 -4.17
CA GLN A 115 3.85 2.86 -3.93
C GLN A 115 4.46 3.26 -5.27
N LYS A 116 4.50 4.56 -5.55
CA LYS A 116 5.01 5.09 -6.83
C LYS A 116 6.41 4.56 -7.18
N LYS A 117 7.31 4.48 -6.19
CA LYS A 117 8.67 3.97 -6.40
C LYS A 117 8.71 2.51 -6.86
N LEU A 118 7.86 1.64 -6.28
CA LEU A 118 7.77 0.24 -6.66
C LEU A 118 7.17 0.06 -8.05
N ILE A 119 6.11 0.80 -8.36
CA ILE A 119 5.49 0.78 -9.70
C ILE A 119 6.51 1.22 -10.75
N THR A 120 7.23 2.32 -10.51
CA THR A 120 8.25 2.79 -11.44
C THR A 120 9.40 1.79 -11.61
N ALA A 121 9.79 1.10 -10.55
CA ALA A 121 10.80 0.04 -10.62
C ALA A 121 10.32 -1.12 -11.51
N LEU A 122 9.11 -1.62 -11.28
CA LEU A 122 8.53 -2.70 -12.09
C LEU A 122 8.35 -2.31 -13.56
N GLN A 123 7.84 -1.11 -13.83
CA GLN A 123 7.62 -0.63 -15.22
C GLN A 123 8.90 -0.49 -16.03
N LYS A 124 10.03 -0.28 -15.39
CA LYS A 124 11.35 -0.22 -16.06
C LYS A 124 11.87 -1.60 -16.47
N LEU A 125 11.43 -2.67 -15.81
CA LEU A 125 12.00 -4.00 -15.95
C LEU A 125 11.16 -4.93 -16.84
N ALA A 126 9.86 -4.87 -16.66
CA ALA A 126 8.90 -5.64 -17.43
C ALA A 126 7.58 -4.88 -17.51
N HIS A 127 6.93 -4.94 -18.67
CA HIS A 127 5.54 -4.52 -18.74
C HIS A 127 4.68 -5.59 -18.05
N SER A 128 3.89 -5.19 -17.04
CA SER A 128 2.90 -6.11 -16.49
C SER A 128 1.84 -6.40 -17.55
N ASP A 129 1.55 -7.68 -17.74
CA ASP A 129 0.53 -8.10 -18.71
C ASP A 129 -0.86 -7.68 -18.24
N HIS A 130 -1.06 -7.67 -16.90
CA HIS A 130 -2.31 -7.28 -16.27
C HIS A 130 -2.11 -6.75 -14.85
N TYR A 131 -2.99 -5.80 -14.42
CA TYR A 131 -3.10 -5.33 -13.04
C TYR A 131 -4.52 -5.49 -12.51
N ASP A 132 -4.69 -6.34 -11.49
CA ASP A 132 -5.94 -6.49 -10.76
C ASP A 132 -6.04 -5.44 -9.64
N LYS A 133 -6.95 -4.48 -9.81
CA LYS A 133 -7.19 -3.39 -8.85
C LYS A 133 -7.76 -3.88 -7.51
N LEU A 134 -8.54 -4.95 -7.52
CA LEU A 134 -9.17 -5.49 -6.31
C LEU A 134 -8.14 -6.25 -5.46
N LYS A 135 -7.38 -7.11 -6.10
CA LYS A 135 -6.30 -7.87 -5.46
C LYS A 135 -5.03 -7.05 -5.25
N LYS A 136 -4.91 -5.87 -5.90
CA LYS A 136 -3.70 -5.02 -5.92
C LYS A 136 -2.46 -5.78 -6.39
N THR A 137 -2.64 -6.64 -7.40
CA THR A 137 -1.65 -7.59 -7.88
C THR A 137 -1.31 -7.28 -9.33
N HIS A 138 -0.02 -7.23 -9.63
CA HIS A 138 0.51 -7.16 -10.98
C HIS A 138 0.86 -8.57 -11.44
N TYR A 139 0.48 -8.91 -12.66
CA TYR A 139 0.75 -10.21 -13.26
C TYR A 139 1.72 -10.06 -14.42
N PHE A 140 2.66 -10.99 -14.50
CA PHE A 140 3.69 -11.05 -15.54
C PHE A 140 3.76 -12.46 -16.08
N THR A 141 3.89 -12.62 -17.37
CA THR A 141 4.18 -13.94 -17.98
C THR A 141 5.44 -14.54 -17.35
N TYR A 142 5.35 -15.79 -16.91
CA TYR A 142 6.47 -16.49 -16.33
C TYR A 142 7.53 -16.80 -17.39
N ASN A 143 8.72 -16.29 -17.19
CA ASN A 143 9.96 -16.69 -17.87
C ASN A 143 11.13 -16.31 -16.97
N GLU A 144 12.29 -16.91 -17.22
CA GLU A 144 13.51 -16.71 -16.40
C GLU A 144 13.94 -15.24 -16.35
N LYS A 145 13.84 -14.52 -17.46
CA LYS A 145 14.18 -13.10 -17.53
C LYS A 145 13.27 -12.24 -16.64
N ASN A 146 11.96 -12.45 -16.70
CA ASN A 146 11.00 -11.74 -15.87
C ASN A 146 11.21 -12.10 -14.39
N LEU A 147 11.39 -13.38 -14.07
CA LEU A 147 11.66 -13.85 -12.72
C LEU A 147 12.91 -13.16 -12.14
N TYR A 148 14.02 -13.23 -12.84
CA TYR A 148 15.28 -12.62 -12.40
C TYR A 148 15.13 -11.10 -12.21
N SER A 149 14.57 -10.41 -13.20
CA SER A 149 14.41 -8.95 -13.15
C SER A 149 13.50 -8.49 -12.03
N ILE A 150 12.37 -9.18 -11.81
CA ILE A 150 11.39 -8.83 -10.78
C ILE A 150 11.97 -9.05 -9.38
N ILE A 151 12.57 -10.21 -9.11
CA ILE A 151 13.11 -10.50 -7.78
C ILE A 151 14.30 -9.59 -7.50
N SER A 152 15.26 -9.43 -8.42
CA SER A 152 16.40 -8.52 -8.25
C SER A 152 15.97 -7.09 -7.91
N ALA A 153 14.89 -6.60 -8.51
CA ALA A 153 14.40 -5.24 -8.27
C ALA A 153 13.66 -5.07 -6.93
N LEU A 154 13.14 -6.17 -6.36
CA LEU A 154 12.25 -6.14 -5.20
C LEU A 154 12.81 -6.82 -3.96
N ALA A 155 13.92 -7.57 -4.06
CA ALA A 155 14.49 -8.36 -2.97
C ALA A 155 14.76 -7.53 -1.70
N ASP A 156 15.29 -6.31 -1.87
CA ASP A 156 15.63 -5.40 -0.77
C ASP A 156 14.42 -4.56 -0.25
N LYS A 157 13.21 -4.80 -0.79
CA LYS A 157 12.03 -3.97 -0.51
C LYS A 157 10.98 -4.66 0.37
N GLY A 158 11.39 -5.75 1.06
CA GLY A 158 10.56 -6.46 2.02
C GLY A 158 9.40 -7.23 1.39
N PHE A 159 9.67 -7.89 0.26
CA PHE A 159 8.75 -8.84 -0.35
C PHE A 159 9.02 -10.24 0.20
N GLU A 160 7.94 -10.95 0.51
CA GLU A 160 7.95 -12.39 0.73
C GLU A 160 7.95 -13.09 -0.65
N VAL A 161 9.00 -13.80 -0.98
CA VAL A 161 9.12 -14.56 -2.23
C VAL A 161 8.76 -16.00 -1.96
N GLN A 162 7.93 -16.59 -2.80
CA GLN A 162 7.59 -18.01 -2.71
C GLN A 162 8.88 -18.87 -2.83
N PRO A 163 9.08 -19.89 -1.99
CA PRO A 163 10.34 -20.63 -1.92
C PRO A 163 10.83 -21.16 -3.26
N GLU A 164 9.94 -21.72 -4.08
CA GLU A 164 10.29 -22.27 -5.39
C GLU A 164 10.80 -21.20 -6.37
N LEU A 165 10.27 -19.96 -6.28
CA LEU A 165 10.74 -18.84 -7.08
C LEU A 165 12.10 -18.33 -6.56
N GLN A 166 12.28 -18.35 -5.25
CA GLN A 166 13.53 -17.96 -4.63
C GLN A 166 14.68 -18.90 -5.02
N GLU A 167 14.47 -20.21 -4.96
CA GLU A 167 15.44 -21.21 -5.41
C GLU A 167 15.84 -21.01 -6.88
N LYS A 168 14.85 -20.80 -7.75
CA LYS A 168 15.10 -20.52 -9.16
C LYS A 168 15.88 -19.23 -9.39
N TYR A 169 15.55 -18.20 -8.64
CA TYR A 169 16.26 -16.93 -8.70
C TYR A 169 17.73 -17.08 -8.31
N GLU A 170 18.03 -17.80 -7.23
CA GLU A 170 19.40 -18.03 -6.76
C GLU A 170 20.24 -18.76 -7.81
N ILE A 171 19.63 -19.72 -8.52
CA ILE A 171 20.30 -20.39 -9.63
C ILE A 171 20.61 -19.44 -10.77
N LEU A 172 19.64 -18.59 -11.14
CA LEU A 172 19.83 -17.58 -12.20
C LEU A 172 20.89 -16.55 -11.82
N GLU A 173 20.91 -16.12 -10.56
CA GLU A 173 21.91 -15.19 -10.04
C GLU A 173 23.32 -15.80 -10.10
N MET A 174 23.48 -17.06 -9.72
CA MET A 174 24.75 -17.76 -9.86
C MET A 174 25.20 -17.89 -11.33
N ILE A 175 24.29 -18.15 -12.24
CA ILE A 175 24.59 -18.22 -13.67
C ILE A 175 25.05 -16.85 -14.19
N ASP A 176 24.41 -15.77 -13.75
CA ASP A 176 24.74 -14.42 -14.19
C ASP A 176 26.11 -13.97 -13.67
N LYS A 177 26.40 -14.20 -12.39
CA LYS A 177 27.72 -13.95 -11.79
C LYS A 177 28.83 -14.73 -12.49
N ASN A 178 28.58 -16.01 -12.81
CA ASN A 178 29.58 -16.84 -13.52
C ASN A 178 29.81 -16.42 -14.97
N LYS A 179 28.85 -15.73 -15.61
CA LYS A 179 29.06 -15.12 -16.93
C LYS A 179 30.03 -13.95 -16.87
N GLU A 180 29.97 -13.16 -15.83
CA GLU A 180 30.89 -12.03 -15.62
C GLU A 180 32.32 -12.52 -15.36
N ASP A 181 32.47 -13.67 -14.66
CA ASP A 181 33.77 -14.28 -14.35
C ASP A 181 34.38 -15.10 -15.51
N ASN A 182 33.74 -15.13 -16.68
CA ASN A 182 34.24 -15.79 -17.89
C ASN A 182 34.64 -17.28 -17.75
N ILE A 183 33.89 -18.05 -16.97
CA ILE A 183 34.16 -19.51 -16.77
C ILE A 183 33.37 -20.31 -17.82
N PRO A 184 34.04 -20.86 -18.88
CA PRO A 184 33.35 -21.68 -19.88
C PRO A 184 32.96 -23.04 -19.30
N GLY A 185 31.71 -23.46 -19.47
CA GLY A 185 31.29 -24.86 -19.25
C GLY A 185 30.20 -25.13 -18.23
N ILE A 186 29.80 -24.15 -17.39
CA ILE A 186 28.78 -24.36 -16.35
C ILE A 186 27.36 -24.28 -16.89
N TYR A 187 27.17 -23.62 -18.04
CA TYR A 187 25.85 -23.30 -18.61
C TYR A 187 25.02 -24.49 -19.07
N SER A 188 25.64 -25.57 -19.48
CA SER A 188 24.93 -26.72 -20.07
C SER A 188 24.36 -27.69 -19.03
N LEU A 189 24.86 -27.70 -17.80
CA LEU A 189 24.46 -28.63 -16.74
C LEU A 189 23.26 -28.16 -15.90
N SER A 190 23.11 -26.85 -15.69
CA SER A 190 22.05 -26.31 -14.84
C SER A 190 20.65 -26.34 -15.48
N LEU A 191 20.55 -26.09 -16.78
CA LEU A 191 19.28 -26.15 -17.52
C LEU A 191 18.72 -27.58 -17.65
N LYS A 192 19.58 -28.59 -17.76
CA LYS A 192 19.15 -29.99 -17.82
C LYS A 192 18.61 -30.53 -16.49
N ASN A 193 19.06 -29.99 -15.36
CA ASN A 193 18.59 -30.39 -14.03
C ASN A 193 17.28 -29.72 -13.63
N LEU A 194 17.01 -28.53 -14.11
CA LEU A 194 15.74 -27.82 -13.88
C LEU A 194 14.58 -28.53 -14.56
N ASN A 195 14.76 -29.00 -15.79
CA ASN A 195 13.72 -29.73 -16.53
C ASN A 195 13.43 -31.14 -15.95
N LYS A 196 14.32 -31.74 -15.20
CA LYS A 196 14.09 -33.08 -14.58
C LYS A 196 13.29 -33.02 -13.28
N LYS A 197 13.31 -31.88 -12.54
CA LYS A 197 12.50 -31.70 -11.32
C LYS A 197 11.07 -31.25 -11.59
N ALA A 198 10.77 -30.78 -12.78
CA ALA A 198 9.43 -30.33 -13.18
C ALA A 198 8.54 -31.45 -13.75
N ILE A 199 9.02 -32.71 -13.82
CA ILE A 199 8.32 -33.84 -14.45
C ILE A 199 8.03 -34.98 -13.44
N ASN A 200 8.25 -34.76 -12.14
CA ASN A 200 7.89 -35.74 -11.11
C ASN A 200 6.91 -35.18 -10.11
#